data_521b05004cc742111b7ebbe7bef5e209
#
_entry.id   521b05004cc742111b7ebbe7bef5e209
#
_cell.length_a   1.000
_cell.length_b   1.000
_cell.length_c   1.000
_cell.angle_alpha   90.00
_cell.angle_beta   90.00
_cell.angle_gamma   90.00
#
_symmetry.space_group_name_H-M   'P 1'
#
loop_
_entity.id
_entity.type
_entity.pdbx_description
1 polymer ?
#
loop_
_entity_poly.entity_id
_entity_poly.type
_entity_poly.pdbx_seq_one_letter_code
_entity_poly.pdbx_strand_id
1 'polypeptide(L)'
;MVRKRMVSTVISLMMAAAVLTTVPVTHNVKAAEATHGDYTYQVETQAGKQYITLIDYKGKEEKITLPEAINGIEVTSVQAGFGKNSNLKSITFSKNIQKNLTALSDISTLEEIQASKDNPAYQTEDGILYTKDKKELLVYPKSKKTETYIMPSEVEKIDDYNFVLTRLKYLKNLIFSKNLKTIPECSVSSMESVVIPDQVNRIEESTFLGCENLKKVTFGKNVTFIGDGAFAQCKALKTIKLPKNLKEIDNSAFVATSLKEVAIPDSVVKIGRSAFDKNVKLKKPAYLKKIKDGSVYYEARATIKASGKKAVTYKASRITKIKAKTSKVTIKKGKTTKLQTRVYISKKLKKGYLDPEILKFTTSNKKVVKVSSKGTIKGLKKGKATVTVKLRTTGKTYKVNVKVK
;
A
#
# COMPACT_ATOMS: atom_id res chain seq x y z
N MET A 1 9.77 -39.95 15.42
CA MET A 1 8.95 -40.91 14.61
C MET A 1 8.51 -40.23 13.34
N VAL A 2 9.18 -40.60 12.25
CA VAL A 2 8.99 -40.01 10.90
C VAL A 2 7.99 -40.87 10.16
N ARG A 3 6.86 -40.31 9.69
CA ARG A 3 5.96 -41.02 8.77
C ARG A 3 6.14 -40.45 7.37
N LYS A 4 6.86 -41.22 6.53
CA LYS A 4 6.85 -41.12 5.07
C LYS A 4 5.46 -41.51 4.54
N ARG A 5 4.86 -40.71 3.67
CA ARG A 5 3.77 -41.16 2.79
C ARG A 5 4.32 -41.35 1.37
N MET A 6 4.29 -42.60 0.93
CA MET A 6 4.51 -43.00 -0.47
C MET A 6 3.32 -42.56 -1.32
N VAL A 7 3.60 -41.99 -2.47
CA VAL A 7 2.63 -41.77 -3.54
C VAL A 7 2.85 -42.86 -4.56
N SER A 8 1.82 -43.67 -4.77
CA SER A 8 1.75 -44.76 -5.76
C SER A 8 1.50 -44.18 -7.12
N THR A 9 2.39 -44.50 -8.08
CA THR A 9 2.27 -44.16 -9.49
C THR A 9 1.64 -45.32 -10.22
N VAL A 10 0.44 -45.14 -10.78
CA VAL A 10 -0.18 -46.11 -11.72
C VAL A 10 0.24 -45.69 -13.12
N ILE A 11 1.04 -46.52 -13.75
CA ILE A 11 1.41 -46.40 -15.16
C ILE A 11 0.33 -47.09 -15.97
N SER A 12 -0.41 -46.32 -16.79
CA SER A 12 -1.30 -46.86 -17.84
C SER A 12 -0.64 -46.64 -19.21
N LEU A 13 -0.26 -47.73 -19.83
CA LEU A 13 0.34 -47.78 -21.15
C LEU A 13 -0.77 -47.62 -22.21
N MET A 14 -0.83 -46.46 -22.89
CA MET A 14 -1.55 -46.36 -24.18
C MET A 14 -0.54 -45.99 -25.27
N MET A 15 -0.29 -46.92 -26.16
CA MET A 15 0.38 -46.66 -27.45
C MET A 15 -0.52 -45.80 -28.31
N ALA A 16 -0.10 -44.56 -28.57
CA ALA A 16 -0.61 -43.73 -29.65
C ALA A 16 0.56 -43.33 -30.54
N ALA A 17 0.46 -43.62 -31.84
CA ALA A 17 1.47 -43.31 -32.84
C ALA A 17 1.77 -41.79 -32.82
N ALA A 18 2.95 -41.39 -32.35
CA ALA A 18 3.42 -40.03 -32.38
C ALA A 18 3.97 -39.72 -33.79
N VAL A 19 3.25 -38.87 -34.50
CA VAL A 19 3.82 -38.10 -35.61
C VAL A 19 4.85 -37.18 -34.98
N LEU A 20 6.13 -37.43 -35.20
CA LEU A 20 7.24 -36.54 -34.81
C LEU A 20 7.14 -35.25 -35.63
N THR A 21 6.40 -34.27 -35.15
CA THR A 21 6.63 -32.89 -35.53
C THR A 21 7.86 -32.42 -34.73
N THR A 22 8.99 -32.36 -35.39
CA THR A 22 10.19 -31.70 -34.86
C THR A 22 9.87 -30.23 -34.66
N VAL A 23 9.45 -29.89 -33.45
CA VAL A 23 9.50 -28.48 -33.01
C VAL A 23 10.97 -28.10 -32.96
N PRO A 24 11.44 -27.13 -33.74
CA PRO A 24 12.81 -26.70 -33.63
C PRO A 24 12.99 -26.15 -32.21
N VAL A 25 13.79 -26.84 -31.40
CA VAL A 25 14.31 -26.31 -30.15
C VAL A 25 15.21 -25.14 -30.54
N THR A 26 14.66 -23.94 -30.51
CA THR A 26 15.45 -22.72 -30.64
C THR A 26 16.34 -22.62 -29.40
N HIS A 27 17.55 -23.18 -29.53
CA HIS A 27 18.61 -22.82 -28.64
C HIS A 27 18.77 -21.28 -28.77
N ASN A 28 18.43 -20.54 -27.74
CA ASN A 28 18.85 -19.15 -27.64
C ASN A 28 20.38 -19.15 -27.57
N VAL A 29 21.03 -19.15 -28.71
CA VAL A 29 22.45 -18.83 -28.81
C VAL A 29 22.54 -17.38 -28.36
N LYS A 30 23.18 -17.14 -27.22
CA LYS A 30 23.42 -15.79 -26.73
C LYS A 30 24.14 -15.05 -27.86
N ALA A 31 23.52 -14.05 -28.46
CA ALA A 31 24.09 -13.30 -29.56
C ALA A 31 25.44 -12.71 -29.11
N ALA A 32 26.44 -12.77 -29.96
CA ALA A 32 27.76 -12.20 -29.66
C ALA A 32 27.63 -10.68 -29.44
N GLU A 33 28.30 -10.17 -28.43
CA GLU A 33 28.40 -8.72 -28.19
C GLU A 33 29.31 -8.10 -29.26
N ALA A 34 28.87 -6.99 -29.84
CA ALA A 34 29.64 -6.19 -30.79
C ALA A 34 29.75 -4.75 -30.29
N THR A 35 30.67 -3.96 -30.85
CA THR A 35 30.85 -2.57 -30.55
C THR A 35 30.71 -1.69 -31.78
N HIS A 36 30.17 -0.49 -31.59
CA HIS A 36 30.10 0.55 -32.60
C HIS A 36 30.23 1.93 -31.91
N GLY A 37 31.35 2.59 -32.15
CA GLY A 37 31.75 3.77 -31.38
C GLY A 37 31.79 3.46 -29.89
N ASP A 38 31.10 4.25 -29.09
CA ASP A 38 31.01 4.08 -27.64
C ASP A 38 29.94 3.07 -27.19
N TYR A 39 29.19 2.48 -28.11
CA TYR A 39 28.10 1.53 -27.78
C TYR A 39 28.55 0.09 -27.86
N THR A 40 28.18 -0.69 -26.87
CA THR A 40 28.17 -2.16 -26.92
C THR A 40 26.74 -2.61 -27.20
N TYR A 41 26.56 -3.55 -28.11
CA TYR A 41 25.23 -4.01 -28.53
C TYR A 41 25.19 -5.51 -28.86
N GLN A 42 23.98 -6.06 -28.92
CA GLN A 42 23.69 -7.38 -29.45
C GLN A 42 22.70 -7.30 -30.60
N VAL A 43 22.83 -8.20 -31.58
CA VAL A 43 21.88 -8.37 -32.66
C VAL A 43 20.96 -9.53 -32.31
N GLU A 44 19.66 -9.28 -32.27
CA GLU A 44 18.62 -10.27 -32.04
C GLU A 44 17.85 -10.50 -33.35
N THR A 45 17.47 -11.74 -33.60
CA THR A 45 16.62 -12.10 -34.75
C THR A 45 15.25 -12.54 -34.27
N GLN A 46 14.20 -11.87 -34.68
CA GLN A 46 12.83 -12.22 -34.40
C GLN A 46 12.01 -12.28 -35.69
N ALA A 47 11.36 -13.41 -35.97
CA ALA A 47 10.58 -13.62 -37.19
C ALA A 47 11.36 -13.24 -38.47
N GLY A 48 12.66 -13.57 -38.54
CA GLY A 48 13.51 -13.33 -39.74
C GLY A 48 14.00 -11.90 -39.90
N LYS A 49 13.60 -10.94 -39.01
CA LYS A 49 14.09 -9.57 -38.98
C LYS A 49 15.10 -9.39 -37.85
N GLN A 50 16.19 -8.67 -38.14
CA GLN A 50 17.22 -8.35 -37.16
C GLN A 50 16.91 -7.03 -36.46
N TYR A 51 17.25 -6.96 -35.17
CA TYR A 51 17.11 -5.80 -34.30
C TYR A 51 18.32 -5.67 -33.40
N ILE A 52 18.63 -4.47 -32.95
CA ILE A 52 19.69 -4.21 -31.99
C ILE A 52 19.12 -3.88 -30.63
N THR A 53 19.72 -4.52 -29.63
CA THR A 53 19.60 -4.17 -28.21
C THR A 53 20.93 -3.52 -27.77
N LEU A 54 20.89 -2.26 -27.32
CA LEU A 54 22.05 -1.60 -26.70
C LEU A 54 22.30 -2.18 -25.32
N ILE A 55 23.54 -2.63 -25.06
CA ILE A 55 23.93 -3.27 -23.80
C ILE A 55 24.60 -2.28 -22.85
N ASP A 56 25.53 -1.45 -23.40
CA ASP A 56 26.28 -0.50 -22.59
C ASP A 56 26.69 0.73 -23.42
N TYR A 57 27.01 1.80 -22.72
CA TYR A 57 27.59 3.02 -23.26
C TYR A 57 28.88 3.35 -22.47
N LYS A 58 30.01 3.44 -23.17
CA LYS A 58 31.37 3.66 -22.63
C LYS A 58 31.91 5.04 -22.93
N GLY A 59 31.14 5.88 -23.60
CA GLY A 59 31.52 7.25 -23.93
C GLY A 59 31.59 8.17 -22.70
N LYS A 60 32.20 9.33 -22.92
CA LYS A 60 32.38 10.36 -21.87
C LYS A 60 31.32 11.48 -21.93
N GLU A 61 30.50 11.50 -22.97
CA GLU A 61 29.49 12.52 -23.15
C GLU A 61 28.42 12.47 -22.05
N GLU A 62 28.01 13.63 -21.58
CA GLU A 62 26.93 13.78 -20.60
C GLU A 62 25.53 13.75 -21.23
N LYS A 63 25.45 14.07 -22.54
CA LYS A 63 24.21 14.11 -23.31
C LYS A 63 24.38 13.31 -24.59
N ILE A 64 23.49 12.34 -24.80
CA ILE A 64 23.51 11.49 -25.98
C ILE A 64 22.14 11.39 -26.64
N THR A 65 22.17 11.16 -27.94
CA THR A 65 21.03 10.66 -28.70
C THR A 65 21.31 9.21 -29.06
N LEU A 66 20.44 8.28 -28.65
CA LEU A 66 20.60 6.88 -29.00
C LEU A 66 20.48 6.70 -30.50
N PRO A 67 21.35 5.91 -31.16
CA PRO A 67 21.32 5.72 -32.60
C PRO A 67 19.99 5.07 -33.04
N GLU A 68 19.45 5.48 -34.18
CA GLU A 68 18.26 4.87 -34.78
C GLU A 68 18.55 3.49 -35.38
N ALA A 69 19.78 3.35 -35.89
CA ALA A 69 20.28 2.11 -36.47
C ALA A 69 21.80 2.03 -36.31
N ILE A 70 22.35 0.81 -36.29
CA ILE A 70 23.78 0.53 -36.40
C ILE A 70 23.95 -0.44 -37.55
N ASN A 71 24.83 -0.11 -38.53
CA ASN A 71 25.06 -0.90 -39.74
C ASN A 71 23.77 -1.29 -40.49
N GLY A 72 22.78 -0.38 -40.54
CA GLY A 72 21.50 -0.59 -41.21
C GLY A 72 20.48 -1.43 -40.43
N ILE A 73 20.82 -1.91 -39.22
CA ILE A 73 19.92 -2.66 -38.36
C ILE A 73 19.32 -1.73 -37.30
N GLU A 74 18.01 -1.72 -37.16
CA GLU A 74 17.27 -0.82 -36.25
C GLU A 74 17.61 -1.09 -34.78
N VAL A 75 17.86 -0.04 -34.01
CA VAL A 75 18.00 -0.08 -32.55
C VAL A 75 16.62 0.01 -31.92
N THR A 76 16.18 -1.03 -31.25
CA THR A 76 14.79 -1.11 -30.71
C THR A 76 14.70 -1.22 -29.20
N SER A 77 15.79 -1.50 -28.51
CA SER A 77 15.79 -1.67 -27.05
C SER A 77 17.12 -1.32 -26.38
N VAL A 78 17.08 -1.17 -25.06
CA VAL A 78 18.25 -1.05 -24.17
C VAL A 78 18.20 -2.17 -23.13
N GLN A 79 19.35 -2.71 -22.76
CA GLN A 79 19.48 -3.74 -21.74
C GLN A 79 19.59 -3.12 -20.34
N ALA A 80 19.20 -3.87 -19.31
CA ALA A 80 19.43 -3.51 -17.91
C ALA A 80 20.93 -3.26 -17.64
N GLY A 81 21.23 -2.15 -16.97
CA GLY A 81 22.60 -1.73 -16.72
C GLY A 81 23.23 -0.84 -17.80
N PHE A 82 22.52 -0.57 -18.91
CA PHE A 82 23.00 0.36 -19.93
C PHE A 82 23.39 1.70 -19.32
N GLY A 83 24.59 2.17 -19.61
CA GLY A 83 25.11 3.45 -19.11
C GLY A 83 25.25 3.59 -17.58
N LYS A 84 25.10 2.50 -16.81
CA LYS A 84 25.13 2.53 -15.35
C LYS A 84 26.40 3.17 -14.77
N ASN A 85 27.53 2.98 -15.41
CA ASN A 85 28.82 3.52 -15.00
C ASN A 85 29.23 4.79 -15.78
N SER A 86 28.31 5.36 -16.55
CA SER A 86 28.54 6.57 -17.34
C SER A 86 28.27 7.85 -16.54
N ASN A 87 28.67 8.99 -17.12
CA ASN A 87 28.33 10.33 -16.60
C ASN A 87 27.08 10.92 -17.27
N LEU A 88 26.22 10.08 -17.85
CA LEU A 88 25.04 10.51 -18.60
C LEU A 88 24.08 11.31 -17.75
N LYS A 89 23.75 12.51 -18.20
CA LYS A 89 22.75 13.41 -17.60
C LYS A 89 21.47 13.50 -18.45
N SER A 90 21.60 13.37 -19.77
CA SER A 90 20.46 13.47 -20.69
C SER A 90 20.54 12.39 -21.77
N ILE A 91 19.42 11.71 -22.01
CA ILE A 91 19.29 10.72 -23.08
C ILE A 91 18.09 11.08 -23.93
N THR A 92 18.34 11.21 -25.24
CA THR A 92 17.28 11.33 -26.24
C THR A 92 17.18 10.05 -27.04
N PHE A 93 15.99 9.58 -27.35
CA PHE A 93 15.79 8.40 -28.19
C PHE A 93 14.72 8.60 -29.25
N SER A 94 14.87 7.83 -30.33
CA SER A 94 14.04 7.89 -31.52
C SER A 94 12.71 7.10 -31.38
N LYS A 95 11.91 7.14 -32.46
CA LYS A 95 10.67 6.35 -32.58
C LYS A 95 10.90 4.83 -32.57
N ASN A 96 12.11 4.37 -32.92
CA ASN A 96 12.40 2.95 -33.10
C ASN A 96 12.56 2.23 -31.75
N ILE A 97 13.00 2.93 -30.71
CA ILE A 97 13.16 2.32 -29.38
C ILE A 97 11.80 2.18 -28.70
N GLN A 98 11.36 0.92 -28.53
CA GLN A 98 10.03 0.58 -28.03
C GLN A 98 10.05 -0.44 -26.87
N LYS A 99 11.23 -0.88 -26.41
CA LYS A 99 11.37 -1.90 -25.36
C LYS A 99 12.43 -1.53 -24.34
N ASN A 100 12.23 -1.99 -23.11
CA ASN A 100 13.20 -2.03 -22.01
C ASN A 100 13.80 -0.68 -21.56
N LEU A 101 13.15 0.46 -21.85
CA LEU A 101 13.65 1.77 -21.42
C LEU A 101 13.67 1.96 -19.91
N THR A 102 12.97 1.13 -19.16
CA THR A 102 13.03 1.11 -17.69
C THR A 102 14.46 0.84 -17.17
N ALA A 103 15.32 0.21 -17.98
CA ALA A 103 16.74 0.04 -17.71
C ALA A 103 17.48 1.38 -17.44
N LEU A 104 16.99 2.49 -17.98
CA LEU A 104 17.55 3.83 -17.76
C LEU A 104 17.42 4.29 -16.30
N SER A 105 16.56 3.66 -15.50
CA SER A 105 16.43 3.94 -14.07
C SER A 105 17.68 3.59 -13.26
N ASP A 106 18.61 2.78 -13.80
CA ASP A 106 19.87 2.43 -13.14
C ASP A 106 20.95 3.53 -13.27
N ILE A 107 20.76 4.49 -14.17
CA ILE A 107 21.73 5.58 -14.39
C ILE A 107 21.59 6.61 -13.28
N SER A 108 22.51 6.58 -12.32
CA SER A 108 22.45 7.40 -11.12
C SER A 108 22.68 8.89 -11.34
N THR A 109 23.28 9.27 -12.48
CA THR A 109 23.60 10.65 -12.88
C THR A 109 22.51 11.29 -13.74
N LEU A 110 21.52 10.49 -14.21
CA LEU A 110 20.52 10.94 -15.17
C LEU A 110 19.63 12.06 -14.57
N GLU A 111 19.51 13.15 -15.30
CA GLU A 111 18.71 14.33 -14.95
C GLU A 111 17.43 14.42 -15.79
N GLU A 112 17.47 13.96 -17.06
CA GLU A 112 16.33 14.01 -17.97
C GLU A 112 16.35 12.92 -19.05
N ILE A 113 15.17 12.58 -19.55
CA ILE A 113 14.97 11.71 -20.70
C ILE A 113 14.07 12.44 -21.71
N GLN A 114 14.37 12.29 -23.01
CA GLN A 114 13.58 12.85 -24.09
C GLN A 114 13.24 11.78 -25.12
N ALA A 115 11.95 11.62 -25.42
CA ALA A 115 11.45 10.73 -26.45
C ALA A 115 11.06 11.51 -27.70
N SER A 116 11.31 10.96 -28.89
CA SER A 116 10.72 11.47 -30.12
C SER A 116 9.19 11.54 -29.97
N LYS A 117 8.59 12.62 -30.49
CA LYS A 117 7.12 12.79 -30.51
C LYS A 117 6.43 11.66 -31.29
N ASP A 118 7.13 11.11 -32.30
CA ASP A 118 6.65 10.01 -33.13
C ASP A 118 6.86 8.63 -32.52
N ASN A 119 7.42 8.54 -31.31
CA ASN A 119 7.57 7.25 -30.63
C ASN A 119 6.17 6.69 -30.30
N PRO A 120 5.84 5.46 -30.76
CA PRO A 120 4.50 4.89 -30.57
C PRO A 120 4.24 4.35 -29.18
N ALA A 121 5.30 4.00 -28.42
CA ALA A 121 5.20 3.32 -27.14
C ALA A 121 5.34 4.26 -25.94
N TYR A 122 6.12 5.34 -26.07
CA TYR A 122 6.54 6.19 -24.97
C TYR A 122 6.31 7.68 -25.24
N GLN A 123 6.20 8.42 -24.16
CA GLN A 123 6.28 9.88 -24.16
C GLN A 123 7.06 10.37 -22.94
N THR A 124 7.55 11.60 -23.03
CA THR A 124 8.19 12.27 -21.90
C THR A 124 7.49 13.58 -21.58
N GLU A 125 7.40 13.88 -20.29
CA GLU A 125 6.96 15.17 -19.79
C GLU A 125 7.92 15.62 -18.69
N ASP A 126 8.41 16.82 -18.81
CA ASP A 126 9.42 17.37 -17.89
C ASP A 126 10.62 16.41 -17.67
N GLY A 127 11.10 15.76 -18.74
CA GLY A 127 12.23 14.83 -18.68
C GLY A 127 11.96 13.51 -17.96
N ILE A 128 10.72 13.18 -17.66
CA ILE A 128 10.26 11.95 -16.99
C ILE A 128 9.60 11.05 -18.04
N LEU A 129 9.88 9.74 -17.99
CA LEU A 129 9.39 8.78 -18.99
C LEU A 129 8.09 8.11 -18.54
N TYR A 130 7.14 8.06 -19.46
CA TYR A 130 5.84 7.41 -19.32
C TYR A 130 5.52 6.52 -20.52
N THR A 131 4.55 5.62 -20.35
CA THR A 131 3.87 5.00 -21.49
C THR A 131 3.22 6.07 -22.39
N LYS A 132 2.96 5.74 -23.66
CA LYS A 132 2.38 6.71 -24.65
C LYS A 132 1.04 7.27 -24.22
N ASP A 133 0.20 6.47 -23.55
CA ASP A 133 -1.09 6.88 -22.98
C ASP A 133 -0.95 7.58 -21.62
N LYS A 134 0.28 7.73 -21.11
CA LYS A 134 0.63 8.34 -19.82
C LYS A 134 0.07 7.64 -18.58
N LYS A 135 -0.41 6.41 -18.74
CA LYS A 135 -0.99 5.67 -17.62
C LYS A 135 0.03 5.04 -16.67
N GLU A 136 1.24 4.83 -17.14
CA GLU A 136 2.31 4.27 -16.32
C GLU A 136 3.55 5.17 -16.29
N LEU A 137 4.05 5.45 -15.10
CA LEU A 137 5.36 6.06 -14.87
C LEU A 137 6.42 4.97 -14.98
N LEU A 138 7.33 5.12 -15.93
CA LEU A 138 8.37 4.11 -16.24
C LEU A 138 9.73 4.47 -15.66
N VAL A 139 10.18 5.72 -15.81
CA VAL A 139 11.46 6.18 -15.28
C VAL A 139 11.35 7.61 -14.76
N TYR A 140 11.74 7.78 -13.50
CA TYR A 140 12.03 9.09 -12.92
C TYR A 140 13.55 9.21 -12.79
N PRO A 141 14.23 10.17 -13.48
CA PRO A 141 15.69 10.28 -13.45
C PRO A 141 16.21 10.55 -12.04
N LYS A 142 17.23 9.76 -11.62
CA LYS A 142 17.73 9.76 -10.24
C LYS A 142 18.34 11.09 -9.79
N SER A 143 18.90 11.86 -10.72
CA SER A 143 19.51 13.17 -10.48
C SER A 143 18.70 14.34 -11.01
N LYS A 144 17.42 14.12 -11.34
CA LYS A 144 16.51 15.22 -11.72
C LYS A 144 16.43 16.26 -10.59
N LYS A 145 16.71 17.53 -10.93
CA LYS A 145 16.83 18.64 -9.96
C LYS A 145 15.50 19.20 -9.47
N THR A 146 14.39 18.53 -9.72
CA THR A 146 13.06 18.94 -9.26
C THR A 146 12.86 18.59 -7.78
N GLU A 147 12.57 19.59 -6.95
CA GLU A 147 12.28 19.39 -5.52
C GLU A 147 10.84 18.94 -5.26
N THR A 148 9.90 19.28 -6.12
CA THR A 148 8.49 18.91 -5.98
C THR A 148 8.00 18.21 -7.24
N TYR A 149 7.52 16.97 -7.08
CA TYR A 149 6.89 16.25 -8.16
C TYR A 149 5.40 16.05 -7.88
N ILE A 150 4.58 16.61 -8.78
CA ILE A 150 3.14 16.38 -8.82
C ILE A 150 2.89 15.40 -9.95
N MET A 151 2.58 14.16 -9.60
CA MET A 151 2.35 13.09 -10.58
C MET A 151 1.11 13.40 -11.41
N PRO A 152 1.19 13.35 -12.74
CA PRO A 152 0.05 13.57 -13.63
C PRO A 152 -1.17 12.72 -13.27
N SER A 153 -2.36 13.28 -13.41
CA SER A 153 -3.60 12.60 -13.01
C SER A 153 -3.92 11.35 -13.82
N GLU A 154 -3.37 11.22 -15.01
CA GLU A 154 -3.49 10.09 -15.92
C GLU A 154 -2.79 8.85 -15.43
N VAL A 155 -1.74 9.02 -14.59
CA VAL A 155 -0.93 7.91 -14.10
C VAL A 155 -1.76 7.06 -13.14
N GLU A 156 -1.95 5.80 -13.51
CA GLU A 156 -2.66 4.77 -12.74
C GLU A 156 -1.70 3.75 -12.10
N LYS A 157 -0.47 3.65 -12.62
CA LYS A 157 0.56 2.69 -12.22
C LYS A 157 1.97 3.32 -12.24
N ILE A 158 2.86 2.80 -11.39
CA ILE A 158 4.30 3.06 -11.40
C ILE A 158 4.97 1.71 -11.64
N ASP A 159 5.98 1.67 -12.49
CA ASP A 159 6.79 0.46 -12.67
C ASP A 159 7.48 0.12 -11.33
N ASP A 160 7.16 -1.06 -10.79
CA ASP A 160 7.65 -1.55 -9.49
C ASP A 160 8.90 -2.43 -9.62
N TYR A 161 9.21 -2.94 -10.82
CA TYR A 161 10.37 -3.80 -11.06
C TYR A 161 11.72 -3.04 -11.04
N ASN A 162 11.70 -1.75 -11.37
CA ASN A 162 12.93 -0.96 -11.57
C ASN A 162 13.17 0.10 -10.48
N PHE A 163 12.51 -0.01 -9.32
CA PHE A 163 12.72 0.91 -8.20
C PHE A 163 12.68 2.39 -8.63
N VAL A 164 11.70 2.74 -9.44
CA VAL A 164 11.58 4.05 -10.12
C VAL A 164 11.68 5.21 -9.14
N LEU A 165 11.01 5.12 -7.99
CA LEU A 165 10.97 6.16 -6.97
C LEU A 165 11.92 5.86 -5.78
N THR A 166 13.10 5.30 -6.04
CA THR A 166 14.12 5.08 -5.01
C THR A 166 15.40 5.86 -5.31
N ARG A 167 16.18 6.18 -4.28
CA ARG A 167 17.50 6.84 -4.42
C ARG A 167 17.48 8.17 -5.20
N LEU A 168 16.34 8.86 -5.23
CA LEU A 168 16.22 10.19 -5.87
C LEU A 168 16.98 11.22 -5.03
N LYS A 169 17.83 12.04 -5.67
CA LYS A 169 18.75 12.94 -4.94
C LYS A 169 18.10 14.23 -4.46
N TYR A 170 17.16 14.78 -5.20
CA TYR A 170 16.67 16.17 -4.99
C TYR A 170 15.19 16.25 -4.65
N LEU A 171 14.43 15.15 -4.79
CA LEU A 171 13.00 15.15 -4.54
C LEU A 171 12.69 15.35 -3.06
N LYS A 172 12.02 16.45 -2.71
CA LYS A 172 11.58 16.77 -1.35
C LYS A 172 10.09 16.53 -1.14
N ASN A 173 9.26 16.84 -2.15
CA ASN A 173 7.81 16.76 -2.03
C ASN A 173 7.23 15.89 -3.14
N LEU A 174 6.47 14.86 -2.76
CA LEU A 174 5.83 13.93 -3.68
C LEU A 174 4.32 13.94 -3.50
N ILE A 175 3.60 14.26 -4.57
CA ILE A 175 2.15 14.18 -4.63
C ILE A 175 1.79 13.13 -5.67
N PHE A 176 1.33 11.98 -5.22
CA PHE A 176 0.91 10.89 -6.11
C PHE A 176 -0.37 11.23 -6.89
N SER A 177 -0.51 10.66 -8.09
CA SER A 177 -1.73 10.75 -8.90
C SER A 177 -2.96 10.33 -8.11
N LYS A 178 -4.05 11.06 -8.27
CA LYS A 178 -5.36 10.71 -7.68
C LYS A 178 -5.90 9.34 -8.13
N ASN A 179 -5.44 8.83 -9.27
CA ASN A 179 -5.87 7.57 -9.87
C ASN A 179 -4.95 6.39 -9.51
N LEU A 180 -3.84 6.64 -8.82
CA LEU A 180 -2.91 5.59 -8.39
C LEU A 180 -3.56 4.68 -7.33
N LYS A 181 -3.50 3.37 -7.52
CA LYS A 181 -4.10 2.35 -6.63
C LYS A 181 -3.10 1.70 -5.69
N THR A 182 -1.86 1.58 -6.12
CA THR A 182 -0.75 0.96 -5.37
C THR A 182 0.47 1.86 -5.42
N ILE A 183 1.24 1.90 -4.34
CA ILE A 183 2.51 2.62 -4.26
C ILE A 183 3.60 1.55 -4.13
N PRO A 184 4.57 1.48 -5.07
CA PRO A 184 5.73 0.61 -4.94
C PRO A 184 6.68 1.11 -3.85
N GLU A 185 7.83 0.46 -3.69
CA GLU A 185 8.88 0.98 -2.82
C GLU A 185 9.31 2.40 -3.26
N CYS A 186 9.35 3.30 -2.28
CA CYS A 186 9.64 4.72 -2.47
C CYS A 186 10.64 5.19 -1.40
N SER A 187 11.83 4.60 -1.39
CA SER A 187 12.91 4.89 -0.44
C SER A 187 13.71 6.11 -0.90
N VAL A 188 13.22 7.30 -0.57
CA VAL A 188 13.82 8.60 -0.95
C VAL A 188 14.27 9.34 0.29
N SER A 189 15.57 9.33 0.60
CA SER A 189 16.11 9.95 1.81
C SER A 189 15.91 11.47 1.87
N SER A 190 15.93 12.16 0.73
CA SER A 190 15.71 13.61 0.61
C SER A 190 14.24 14.02 0.80
N MET A 191 13.28 13.09 0.74
CA MET A 191 11.85 13.41 0.77
C MET A 191 11.43 13.99 2.13
N GLU A 192 10.80 15.16 2.09
CA GLU A 192 10.27 15.86 3.28
C GLU A 192 8.77 15.69 3.44
N SER A 193 8.03 15.56 2.36
CA SER A 193 6.58 15.36 2.41
C SER A 193 6.06 14.43 1.32
N VAL A 194 5.00 13.69 1.66
CA VAL A 194 4.27 12.84 0.71
C VAL A 194 2.77 12.96 0.88
N VAL A 195 2.05 12.99 -0.26
CA VAL A 195 0.57 12.97 -0.30
C VAL A 195 0.13 11.66 -0.97
N ILE A 196 -0.56 10.82 -0.20
CA ILE A 196 -1.09 9.52 -0.60
C ILE A 196 -2.54 9.71 -1.05
N PRO A 197 -2.93 9.26 -2.25
CA PRO A 197 -4.26 9.50 -2.79
C PRO A 197 -5.34 8.60 -2.16
N ASP A 198 -6.60 9.00 -2.36
CA ASP A 198 -7.77 8.30 -1.82
C ASP A 198 -7.96 6.89 -2.37
N GLN A 199 -7.45 6.58 -3.57
CA GLN A 199 -7.57 5.26 -4.20
C GLN A 199 -6.67 4.20 -3.54
N VAL A 200 -5.61 4.63 -2.88
CA VAL A 200 -4.71 3.74 -2.14
C VAL A 200 -5.38 3.29 -0.85
N ASN A 201 -5.54 1.98 -0.70
CA ASN A 201 -6.13 1.38 0.50
C ASN A 201 -5.11 0.70 1.41
N ARG A 202 -3.90 0.46 0.92
CA ARG A 202 -2.80 -0.18 1.64
C ARG A 202 -1.49 0.54 1.36
N ILE A 203 -0.71 0.74 2.41
CA ILE A 203 0.72 1.04 2.31
C ILE A 203 1.40 -0.30 2.57
N GLU A 204 2.10 -0.81 1.59
CA GLU A 204 2.70 -2.15 1.68
C GLU A 204 4.00 -2.14 2.51
N GLU A 205 4.61 -3.31 2.65
CA GLU A 205 5.87 -3.49 3.36
C GLU A 205 6.95 -2.55 2.77
N SER A 206 7.73 -1.92 3.64
CA SER A 206 8.90 -1.10 3.28
C SER A 206 8.64 0.07 2.32
N THR A 207 7.39 0.43 2.02
CA THR A 207 7.05 1.46 1.00
C THR A 207 7.85 2.76 1.15
N PHE A 208 8.01 3.29 2.37
CA PHE A 208 8.77 4.52 2.67
C PHE A 208 9.93 4.26 3.63
N LEU A 209 10.49 3.06 3.59
CA LEU A 209 11.65 2.69 4.42
C LEU A 209 12.82 3.64 4.15
N GLY A 210 13.43 4.18 5.19
CA GLY A 210 14.63 5.02 5.06
C GLY A 210 14.39 6.41 4.46
N CYS A 211 13.15 6.89 4.39
CA CYS A 211 12.86 8.28 4.06
C CYS A 211 13.27 9.18 5.23
N GLU A 212 14.59 9.33 5.47
CA GLU A 212 15.13 9.90 6.69
C GLU A 212 14.67 11.34 6.97
N ASN A 213 14.46 12.14 5.92
CA ASN A 213 14.02 13.52 6.01
C ASN A 213 12.49 13.71 6.01
N LEU A 214 11.71 12.63 5.95
CA LEU A 214 10.25 12.70 5.87
C LEU A 214 9.65 13.30 7.14
N LYS A 215 9.07 14.48 7.02
CA LYS A 215 8.46 15.28 8.11
C LYS A 215 6.93 15.16 8.10
N LYS A 216 6.33 15.01 6.91
CA LYS A 216 4.87 15.10 6.75
C LYS A 216 4.35 14.00 5.82
N VAL A 217 3.34 13.25 6.32
CA VAL A 217 2.57 12.29 5.53
C VAL A 217 1.11 12.71 5.54
N THR A 218 0.51 12.88 4.35
CA THR A 218 -0.92 13.10 4.18
C THR A 218 -1.53 11.84 3.59
N PHE A 219 -2.33 11.13 4.39
CA PHE A 219 -2.99 9.90 3.96
C PHE A 219 -4.31 10.16 3.26
N GLY A 220 -4.57 9.44 2.18
CA GLY A 220 -5.90 9.30 1.60
C GLY A 220 -6.89 8.67 2.59
N LYS A 221 -8.17 8.98 2.42
CA LYS A 221 -9.25 8.56 3.35
C LYS A 221 -9.50 7.06 3.39
N ASN A 222 -9.09 6.32 2.34
CA ASN A 222 -9.38 4.89 2.20
C ASN A 222 -8.24 3.98 2.70
N VAL A 223 -7.12 4.53 3.16
CA VAL A 223 -6.02 3.72 3.73
C VAL A 223 -6.50 2.97 4.97
N THR A 224 -6.39 1.65 4.92
CA THR A 224 -6.83 0.72 5.97
C THR A 224 -5.72 -0.12 6.56
N PHE A 225 -4.56 -0.18 5.91
CA PHE A 225 -3.42 -0.99 6.29
C PHE A 225 -2.10 -0.22 6.12
N ILE A 226 -1.21 -0.37 7.10
CA ILE A 226 0.18 0.09 7.05
C ILE A 226 1.06 -1.13 7.32
N GLY A 227 1.89 -1.50 6.35
CA GLY A 227 2.70 -2.72 6.29
C GLY A 227 3.93 -2.71 7.20
N ASP A 228 4.61 -3.84 7.22
CA ASP A 228 5.83 -4.04 7.99
C ASP A 228 6.91 -3.04 7.54
N GLY A 229 7.55 -2.35 8.48
CA GLY A 229 8.59 -1.39 8.16
C GLY A 229 8.20 -0.22 7.26
N ALA A 230 6.91 -0.02 6.95
CA ALA A 230 6.46 0.93 5.91
C ALA A 230 6.98 2.36 6.07
N PHE A 231 7.21 2.84 7.29
CA PHE A 231 7.82 4.13 7.62
C PHE A 231 9.02 3.96 8.57
N ALA A 232 9.64 2.78 8.58
CA ALA A 232 10.81 2.57 9.41
C ALA A 232 11.96 3.48 8.98
N GLN A 233 12.76 3.94 9.95
CA GLN A 233 13.88 4.86 9.73
C GLN A 233 13.50 6.23 9.12
N CYS A 234 12.23 6.63 9.19
CA CYS A 234 11.84 8.01 8.89
C CYS A 234 12.25 8.93 10.05
N LYS A 235 13.53 9.21 10.21
CA LYS A 235 14.13 9.87 11.39
C LYS A 235 13.59 11.26 11.66
N ALA A 236 13.18 12.01 10.63
CA ALA A 236 12.62 13.36 10.77
C ALA A 236 11.12 13.37 11.11
N LEU A 237 10.44 12.20 11.14
CA LEU A 237 9.00 12.12 11.39
C LEU A 237 8.69 12.27 12.87
N LYS A 238 8.34 13.51 13.28
CA LYS A 238 8.03 13.87 14.68
C LYS A 238 6.56 13.73 15.04
N THR A 239 5.67 13.83 14.05
CA THR A 239 4.21 13.77 14.23
C THR A 239 3.57 13.03 13.07
N ILE A 240 2.47 12.31 13.34
CA ILE A 240 1.70 11.65 12.30
C ILE A 240 0.21 11.66 12.63
N LYS A 241 -0.61 11.93 11.61
CA LYS A 241 -2.07 11.84 11.71
C LYS A 241 -2.54 10.62 10.95
N LEU A 242 -2.80 9.54 11.67
CA LEU A 242 -3.25 8.28 11.07
C LEU A 242 -4.66 8.39 10.45
N PRO A 243 -4.94 7.68 9.34
CA PRO A 243 -6.25 7.75 8.67
C PRO A 243 -7.37 7.18 9.54
N LYS A 244 -8.53 7.82 9.49
CA LYS A 244 -9.70 7.46 10.35
C LYS A 244 -10.23 6.03 10.10
N ASN A 245 -9.97 5.46 8.94
CA ASN A 245 -10.41 4.12 8.54
C ASN A 245 -9.35 3.03 8.74
N LEU A 246 -8.16 3.38 9.22
CA LEU A 246 -7.06 2.46 9.45
C LEU A 246 -7.49 1.29 10.33
N LYS A 247 -7.20 0.05 9.90
CA LYS A 247 -7.54 -1.19 10.60
C LYS A 247 -6.33 -1.83 11.25
N GLU A 248 -5.22 -1.87 10.54
CA GLU A 248 -4.03 -2.58 10.97
C GLU A 248 -2.78 -1.73 10.74
N ILE A 249 -1.88 -1.80 11.70
CA ILE A 249 -0.50 -1.33 11.64
C ILE A 249 0.35 -2.58 11.88
N ASP A 250 1.20 -2.93 10.93
CA ASP A 250 1.99 -4.16 11.04
C ASP A 250 3.30 -3.94 11.81
N ASN A 251 4.17 -4.97 11.85
CA ASN A 251 5.38 -4.93 12.65
C ASN A 251 6.28 -3.78 12.20
N SER A 252 7.09 -3.25 13.10
CA SER A 252 8.14 -2.26 12.81
C SER A 252 7.70 -1.04 11.97
N ALA A 253 6.40 -0.85 11.69
CA ALA A 253 5.88 0.14 10.74
C ALA A 253 6.43 1.55 10.94
N PHE A 254 6.71 1.95 12.18
CA PHE A 254 7.24 3.28 12.55
C PHE A 254 8.46 3.17 13.49
N VAL A 255 9.23 2.08 13.39
CA VAL A 255 10.44 1.92 14.19
C VAL A 255 11.52 2.90 13.73
N ALA A 256 12.35 3.38 14.64
CA ALA A 256 13.40 4.35 14.39
C ALA A 256 12.88 5.67 13.74
N THR A 257 11.73 6.15 14.21
CA THR A 257 11.20 7.47 13.92
C THR A 257 11.43 8.42 15.10
N SER A 258 11.12 9.72 14.94
CA SER A 258 11.14 10.69 16.04
C SER A 258 9.76 10.94 16.68
N LEU A 259 8.81 10.02 16.47
CA LEU A 259 7.47 10.11 17.06
C LEU A 259 7.54 10.05 18.60
N LYS A 260 6.90 10.98 19.29
CA LYS A 260 6.79 10.97 20.76
C LYS A 260 5.41 10.50 21.23
N GLU A 261 4.38 10.84 20.49
CA GLU A 261 3.00 10.51 20.81
C GLU A 261 2.21 10.24 19.52
N VAL A 262 1.36 9.22 19.51
CA VAL A 262 0.50 8.88 18.37
C VAL A 262 -0.93 8.61 18.85
N ALA A 263 -1.89 9.29 18.23
CA ALA A 263 -3.32 9.03 18.44
C ALA A 263 -3.76 7.87 17.52
N ILE A 264 -4.08 6.72 18.11
CA ILE A 264 -4.55 5.54 17.40
C ILE A 264 -6.04 5.66 17.12
N PRO A 265 -6.49 5.63 15.85
CA PRO A 265 -7.91 5.72 15.50
C PRO A 265 -8.76 4.59 16.12
N ASP A 266 -10.04 4.90 16.38
CA ASP A 266 -11.04 3.94 16.86
C ASP A 266 -11.30 2.75 15.92
N SER A 267 -10.82 2.83 14.68
CA SER A 267 -10.98 1.77 13.67
C SER A 267 -9.92 0.67 13.76
N VAL A 268 -8.78 0.95 14.42
CA VAL A 268 -7.64 0.04 14.51
C VAL A 268 -7.98 -1.19 15.35
N VAL A 269 -7.68 -2.36 14.82
CA VAL A 269 -7.95 -3.66 15.45
C VAL A 269 -6.68 -4.45 15.77
N LYS A 270 -5.56 -4.10 15.12
CA LYS A 270 -4.27 -4.79 15.29
C LYS A 270 -3.12 -3.80 15.19
N ILE A 271 -2.16 -3.94 16.10
CA ILE A 271 -0.85 -3.27 16.02
C ILE A 271 0.20 -4.36 16.20
N GLY A 272 1.13 -4.44 15.25
CA GLY A 272 2.19 -5.43 15.21
C GLY A 272 3.29 -5.20 16.25
N ARG A 273 4.22 -6.14 16.33
CA ARG A 273 5.38 -6.07 17.23
C ARG A 273 6.28 -4.91 16.81
N SER A 274 6.75 -4.15 17.77
CA SER A 274 7.66 -3.02 17.55
C SER A 274 7.17 -2.01 16.49
N ALA A 275 5.86 -1.99 16.20
CA ALA A 275 5.27 -1.05 15.25
C ALA A 275 5.62 0.42 15.56
N PHE A 276 5.92 0.71 16.81
CA PHE A 276 6.44 1.98 17.31
C PHE A 276 7.56 1.71 18.30
N ASP A 277 8.48 2.65 18.45
CA ASP A 277 9.52 2.58 19.47
C ASP A 277 8.93 2.55 20.88
N LYS A 278 9.65 1.96 21.82
CA LYS A 278 9.16 1.72 23.21
C LYS A 278 8.77 3.00 23.95
N ASN A 279 9.40 4.11 23.61
CA ASN A 279 9.20 5.44 24.23
C ASN A 279 8.02 6.22 23.63
N VAL A 280 7.40 5.72 22.56
CA VAL A 280 6.25 6.38 21.92
C VAL A 280 4.99 6.18 22.75
N LYS A 281 4.36 7.28 23.16
CA LYS A 281 3.08 7.26 23.88
C LYS A 281 1.92 7.02 22.93
N LEU A 282 1.27 5.87 23.02
CA LEU A 282 0.10 5.55 22.22
C LEU A 282 -1.20 5.99 22.91
N LYS A 283 -1.86 7.02 22.40
CA LYS A 283 -3.25 7.36 22.76
C LYS A 283 -4.19 6.44 22.02
N LYS A 284 -4.43 5.26 22.57
CA LYS A 284 -5.17 4.17 21.94
C LYS A 284 -6.52 3.89 22.61
N PRO A 285 -7.51 3.36 21.88
CA PRO A 285 -8.77 2.89 22.47
C PRO A 285 -8.55 1.81 23.54
N ALA A 286 -9.37 1.83 24.59
CA ALA A 286 -9.25 0.90 25.73
C ALA A 286 -9.43 -0.57 25.35
N TYR A 287 -10.16 -0.87 24.26
CA TYR A 287 -10.34 -2.23 23.75
C TYR A 287 -9.13 -2.80 23.01
N LEU A 288 -8.13 -1.99 22.64
CA LEU A 288 -6.84 -2.50 22.18
C LEU A 288 -6.03 -2.97 23.40
N LYS A 289 -6.02 -4.26 23.62
CA LYS A 289 -5.31 -4.87 24.74
C LYS A 289 -3.92 -5.36 24.29
N LYS A 290 -2.91 -5.13 25.13
CA LYS A 290 -1.55 -5.62 24.92
C LYS A 290 -1.53 -7.15 24.93
N ILE A 291 -0.80 -7.73 24.00
CA ILE A 291 -0.58 -9.17 23.88
C ILE A 291 0.88 -9.44 24.28
N LYS A 292 1.12 -10.52 25.00
CA LYS A 292 2.46 -10.88 25.51
C LYS A 292 3.26 -11.77 24.56
N ASP A 293 2.59 -12.36 23.58
CA ASP A 293 3.12 -13.38 22.66
C ASP A 293 2.93 -13.03 21.18
N GLY A 294 3.72 -13.64 20.33
CA GLY A 294 3.62 -13.56 18.89
C GLY A 294 4.01 -12.21 18.26
N SER A 295 3.62 -12.02 17.01
CA SER A 295 3.90 -10.82 16.20
C SER A 295 2.94 -9.66 16.44
N VAL A 296 1.93 -9.84 17.27
CA VAL A 296 0.91 -8.81 17.59
C VAL A 296 1.22 -8.18 18.94
N TYR A 297 1.34 -6.86 18.98
CA TYR A 297 1.58 -6.10 20.20
C TYR A 297 0.27 -5.65 20.88
N TYR A 298 -0.70 -5.16 20.08
CA TYR A 298 -2.05 -4.82 20.54
C TYR A 298 -3.10 -5.45 19.63
N GLU A 299 -4.13 -6.01 20.25
CA GLU A 299 -5.28 -6.57 19.52
C GLU A 299 -6.58 -6.09 20.13
N ALA A 300 -7.56 -5.83 19.27
CA ALA A 300 -8.90 -5.46 19.72
C ALA A 300 -9.59 -6.67 20.38
N ARG A 301 -9.86 -6.55 21.68
CA ARG A 301 -10.52 -7.55 22.49
C ARG A 301 -11.89 -7.07 22.95
N ALA A 302 -12.86 -7.96 22.92
CA ALA A 302 -14.23 -7.73 23.38
C ALA A 302 -14.51 -8.61 24.60
N THR A 303 -14.87 -7.97 25.71
CA THR A 303 -15.26 -8.67 26.93
C THR A 303 -16.77 -8.88 26.94
N ILE A 304 -17.20 -10.13 27.16
CA ILE A 304 -18.60 -10.54 27.26
C ILE A 304 -18.87 -10.90 28.72
N LYS A 305 -19.79 -10.20 29.37
CA LYS A 305 -20.26 -10.46 30.73
C LYS A 305 -21.61 -11.18 30.67
N ALA A 306 -21.69 -12.37 31.16
CA ALA A 306 -22.94 -13.11 31.36
C ALA A 306 -23.38 -12.97 32.82
N SER A 307 -24.71 -12.97 33.06
CA SER A 307 -25.24 -12.95 34.44
C SER A 307 -24.77 -14.15 35.24
N GLY A 308 -24.20 -13.92 36.43
CA GLY A 308 -23.72 -14.99 37.31
C GLY A 308 -22.47 -15.76 36.85
N LYS A 309 -21.79 -15.32 35.76
CA LYS A 309 -20.61 -15.99 35.22
C LYS A 309 -19.41 -15.06 35.10
N LYS A 310 -18.20 -15.65 35.18
CA LYS A 310 -16.94 -14.92 34.90
C LYS A 310 -16.97 -14.31 33.50
N ALA A 311 -16.52 -13.08 33.38
CA ALA A 311 -16.39 -12.39 32.08
C ALA A 311 -15.37 -13.09 31.18
N VAL A 312 -15.71 -13.27 29.90
CA VAL A 312 -14.85 -13.92 28.91
C VAL A 312 -14.47 -12.92 27.82
N THR A 313 -13.18 -12.89 27.48
CA THR A 313 -12.64 -11.96 26.47
C THR A 313 -12.34 -12.71 25.17
N TYR A 314 -12.79 -12.14 24.06
CA TYR A 314 -12.64 -12.69 22.72
C TYR A 314 -11.95 -11.68 21.78
N LYS A 315 -11.27 -12.16 20.70
CA LYS A 315 -10.87 -11.30 19.59
C LYS A 315 -12.11 -10.61 19.02
N ALA A 316 -12.06 -9.28 18.87
CA ALA A 316 -13.18 -8.50 18.38
C ALA A 316 -13.60 -8.90 16.95
N SER A 317 -12.65 -9.37 16.13
CA SER A 317 -12.87 -9.92 14.78
C SER A 317 -13.83 -11.11 14.75
N ARG A 318 -13.93 -11.88 15.84
CA ARG A 318 -14.85 -13.01 15.94
C ARG A 318 -16.32 -12.61 16.13
N ILE A 319 -16.63 -11.32 16.34
CA ILE A 319 -17.99 -10.85 16.50
C ILE A 319 -18.67 -10.74 15.15
N THR A 320 -19.57 -11.67 14.84
CA THR A 320 -20.27 -11.72 13.55
C THR A 320 -21.49 -10.81 13.52
N LYS A 321 -22.16 -10.58 14.66
CA LYS A 321 -23.36 -9.75 14.77
C LYS A 321 -23.53 -9.14 16.15
N ILE A 322 -24.10 -7.94 16.22
CA ILE A 322 -24.57 -7.32 17.46
C ILE A 322 -26.08 -7.03 17.36
N LYS A 323 -26.80 -7.13 18.48
CA LYS A 323 -28.22 -6.79 18.59
C LYS A 323 -28.52 -6.08 19.92
N ALA A 324 -29.57 -5.27 19.96
CA ALA A 324 -30.10 -4.79 21.21
C ALA A 324 -30.72 -5.94 22.03
N LYS A 325 -30.72 -5.83 23.35
CA LYS A 325 -31.61 -6.65 24.20
C LYS A 325 -33.06 -6.33 23.89
N THR A 326 -33.37 -5.02 23.71
CA THR A 326 -34.67 -4.50 23.32
C THR A 326 -34.47 -3.48 22.18
N SER A 327 -35.34 -3.55 21.15
CA SER A 327 -35.32 -2.60 20.02
C SER A 327 -36.09 -1.32 20.28
N LYS A 328 -36.93 -1.31 21.32
CA LYS A 328 -37.75 -0.17 21.74
C LYS A 328 -37.54 0.11 23.22
N VAL A 329 -37.35 1.37 23.59
CA VAL A 329 -37.15 1.83 24.95
C VAL A 329 -38.09 3.01 25.22
N THR A 330 -38.85 2.97 26.32
CA THR A 330 -39.63 4.10 26.80
C THR A 330 -39.06 4.55 28.13
N ILE A 331 -38.78 5.84 28.29
CA ILE A 331 -38.24 6.44 29.52
C ILE A 331 -39.01 7.73 29.84
N LYS A 332 -39.14 8.09 31.12
CA LYS A 332 -39.67 9.39 31.56
C LYS A 332 -38.58 10.47 31.39
N LYS A 333 -39.02 11.72 31.15
CA LYS A 333 -38.11 12.88 31.16
C LYS A 333 -37.24 12.88 32.43
N GLY A 334 -35.95 13.17 32.30
CA GLY A 334 -34.97 13.20 33.42
C GLY A 334 -34.42 11.83 33.81
N LYS A 335 -35.13 10.73 33.52
CA LYS A 335 -34.71 9.37 33.91
C LYS A 335 -33.66 8.80 32.92
N THR A 336 -32.94 7.78 33.40
CA THR A 336 -31.89 7.10 32.64
C THR A 336 -32.18 5.60 32.50
N THR A 337 -31.68 4.98 31.43
CA THR A 337 -31.62 3.53 31.29
C THR A 337 -30.34 3.14 30.52
N LYS A 338 -29.88 1.91 30.75
CA LYS A 338 -28.66 1.41 30.10
C LYS A 338 -29.00 0.46 28.96
N LEU A 339 -28.46 0.73 27.78
CA LEU A 339 -28.55 -0.17 26.65
C LEU A 339 -27.64 -1.38 26.86
N GLN A 340 -28.18 -2.57 26.62
CA GLN A 340 -27.44 -3.82 26.66
C GLN A 340 -27.34 -4.41 25.25
N THR A 341 -26.11 -4.70 24.82
CA THR A 341 -25.79 -5.25 23.50
C THR A 341 -25.51 -6.72 23.58
N ARG A 342 -26.37 -7.53 22.96
CA ARG A 342 -26.10 -8.97 22.76
C ARG A 342 -25.15 -9.19 21.61
N VAL A 343 -24.32 -10.22 21.69
CA VAL A 343 -23.31 -10.56 20.68
C VAL A 343 -23.48 -11.96 20.13
N TYR A 344 -23.09 -12.10 18.86
CA TYR A 344 -22.97 -13.39 18.19
C TYR A 344 -21.51 -13.60 17.80
N ILE A 345 -20.98 -14.78 18.09
CA ILE A 345 -19.63 -15.21 17.77
C ILE A 345 -19.73 -16.49 16.95
N SER A 346 -19.17 -16.51 15.75
CA SER A 346 -19.12 -17.70 14.88
C SER A 346 -20.49 -18.37 14.68
N LYS A 347 -21.50 -17.62 14.28
CA LYS A 347 -22.90 -18.03 14.09
C LYS A 347 -23.65 -18.48 15.36
N LYS A 348 -23.00 -18.66 16.51
CA LYS A 348 -23.64 -19.03 17.78
C LYS A 348 -23.92 -17.79 18.63
N LEU A 349 -25.10 -17.70 19.22
CA LEU A 349 -25.43 -16.67 20.20
C LEU A 349 -24.67 -16.97 21.49
N LYS A 350 -23.83 -16.04 21.94
CA LYS A 350 -23.30 -16.07 23.30
C LYS A 350 -24.27 -15.35 24.23
N LYS A 351 -24.72 -16.07 25.26
CA LYS A 351 -25.56 -15.49 26.31
C LYS A 351 -24.72 -14.52 27.14
N GLY A 352 -24.83 -13.22 26.84
CA GLY A 352 -24.09 -12.20 27.56
C GLY A 352 -24.16 -10.84 26.85
N TYR A 353 -23.62 -9.85 27.51
CA TYR A 353 -23.62 -8.47 27.06
C TYR A 353 -22.19 -8.01 26.78
N LEU A 354 -22.04 -7.32 25.67
CA LEU A 354 -20.76 -6.79 25.24
C LEU A 354 -20.36 -5.58 26.11
N ASP A 355 -19.09 -5.52 26.47
CA ASP A 355 -18.52 -4.35 27.14
C ASP A 355 -18.69 -3.11 26.24
N PRO A 356 -19.22 -1.99 26.74
CA PRO A 356 -19.48 -0.82 25.94
C PRO A 356 -18.23 -0.11 25.39
N GLU A 357 -17.05 -0.37 25.90
CA GLU A 357 -15.80 0.27 25.44
C GLU A 357 -15.55 0.11 23.93
N ILE A 358 -15.91 -1.05 23.37
CA ILE A 358 -15.75 -1.35 21.94
C ILE A 358 -16.94 -0.83 21.09
N LEU A 359 -17.91 -0.20 21.72
CA LEU A 359 -19.13 0.31 21.05
C LEU A 359 -19.07 1.84 20.91
N LYS A 360 -19.66 2.35 19.84
CA LYS A 360 -19.95 3.78 19.65
C LYS A 360 -21.46 3.97 19.65
N PHE A 361 -21.94 4.92 20.46
CA PHE A 361 -23.34 5.24 20.59
C PHE A 361 -23.60 6.63 20.02
N THR A 362 -24.63 6.75 19.19
CA THR A 362 -25.08 8.05 18.63
C THR A 362 -26.60 8.14 18.70
N THR A 363 -27.12 9.36 18.76
CA THR A 363 -28.59 9.62 18.74
C THR A 363 -28.95 10.48 17.55
N SER A 364 -30.11 10.21 16.95
CA SER A 364 -30.68 11.01 15.86
C SER A 364 -31.17 12.37 16.34
N ASN A 365 -31.49 12.52 17.64
CA ASN A 365 -31.97 13.78 18.21
C ASN A 365 -31.36 14.01 19.61
N LYS A 366 -30.38 14.86 19.68
CA LYS A 366 -29.66 15.23 20.93
C LYS A 366 -30.54 16.07 21.88
N LYS A 367 -31.57 16.78 21.38
CA LYS A 367 -32.50 17.55 22.21
C LYS A 367 -33.46 16.67 22.99
N VAL A 368 -33.80 15.48 22.44
CA VAL A 368 -34.72 14.52 23.04
C VAL A 368 -34.01 13.50 23.92
N VAL A 369 -32.86 12.99 23.43
CA VAL A 369 -32.10 11.92 24.10
C VAL A 369 -30.61 12.21 24.11
N LYS A 370 -29.97 12.12 25.28
CA LYS A 370 -28.53 12.05 25.43
C LYS A 370 -28.11 10.58 25.63
N VAL A 371 -27.07 10.15 24.95
CA VAL A 371 -26.47 8.82 25.15
C VAL A 371 -24.99 8.96 25.52
N SER A 372 -24.56 8.27 26.58
CA SER A 372 -23.17 8.27 27.01
C SER A 372 -22.31 7.26 26.22
N SER A 373 -20.98 7.39 26.30
CA SER A 373 -20.01 6.43 25.76
C SER A 373 -20.19 5.02 26.34
N LYS A 374 -20.76 4.89 27.54
CA LYS A 374 -21.05 3.60 28.20
C LYS A 374 -22.46 3.06 27.87
N GLY A 375 -23.20 3.70 26.94
CA GLY A 375 -24.52 3.26 26.49
C GLY A 375 -25.67 3.59 27.45
N THR A 376 -25.47 4.52 28.39
CA THR A 376 -26.56 5.05 29.23
C THR A 376 -27.33 6.10 28.45
N ILE A 377 -28.64 5.92 28.34
CA ILE A 377 -29.57 6.87 27.73
C ILE A 377 -30.22 7.73 28.82
N LYS A 378 -30.31 9.04 28.60
CA LYS A 378 -31.07 9.98 29.43
C LYS A 378 -32.15 10.66 28.55
N GLY A 379 -33.40 10.62 28.99
CA GLY A 379 -34.50 11.38 28.37
C GLY A 379 -34.40 12.85 28.76
N LEU A 380 -34.29 13.76 27.78
CA LEU A 380 -34.14 15.19 28.00
C LEU A 380 -35.45 15.95 27.79
N LYS A 381 -36.17 15.63 26.72
CA LYS A 381 -37.44 16.28 26.34
C LYS A 381 -38.39 15.23 25.79
N LYS A 382 -39.72 15.40 26.02
CA LYS A 382 -40.77 14.57 25.42
C LYS A 382 -40.57 14.48 23.91
N GLY A 383 -40.62 13.25 23.34
CA GLY A 383 -40.42 13.04 21.92
C GLY A 383 -39.84 11.66 21.59
N LYS A 384 -39.42 11.47 20.32
CA LYS A 384 -38.83 10.24 19.80
C LYS A 384 -37.41 10.49 19.30
N ALA A 385 -36.53 9.54 19.50
CA ALA A 385 -35.19 9.52 18.92
C ALA A 385 -34.77 8.08 18.63
N THR A 386 -33.86 7.91 17.69
CA THR A 386 -33.21 6.62 17.42
C THR A 386 -31.79 6.65 17.94
N VAL A 387 -31.42 5.70 18.78
CA VAL A 387 -30.03 5.50 19.19
C VAL A 387 -29.43 4.42 18.31
N THR A 388 -28.37 4.79 17.59
CA THR A 388 -27.58 3.85 16.77
C THR A 388 -26.38 3.40 17.60
N VAL A 389 -26.17 2.09 17.66
CA VAL A 389 -25.01 1.45 18.30
C VAL A 389 -24.16 0.80 17.23
N LYS A 390 -22.89 1.18 17.17
CA LYS A 390 -21.93 0.70 16.17
C LYS A 390 -20.77 -0.02 16.87
N LEU A 391 -20.44 -1.21 16.40
CA LEU A 391 -19.20 -1.90 16.79
C LEU A 391 -18.03 -1.19 16.09
N ARG A 392 -17.12 -0.60 16.85
CA ARG A 392 -16.02 0.26 16.33
C ARG A 392 -15.12 -0.48 15.34
N THR A 393 -14.81 -1.75 15.63
CA THR A 393 -13.87 -2.57 14.87
C THR A 393 -14.37 -3.04 13.50
N THR A 394 -15.66 -3.39 13.40
CA THR A 394 -16.24 -3.97 12.17
C THR A 394 -17.26 -3.08 11.50
N GLY A 395 -17.65 -1.98 12.14
CA GLY A 395 -18.68 -1.09 11.64
C GLY A 395 -20.12 -1.61 11.77
N LYS A 396 -20.33 -2.85 12.24
CA LYS A 396 -21.67 -3.44 12.41
C LYS A 396 -22.53 -2.61 13.35
N THR A 397 -23.80 -2.43 13.00
CA THR A 397 -24.72 -1.55 13.73
C THR A 397 -26.02 -2.25 14.11
N TYR A 398 -26.69 -1.70 15.12
CA TYR A 398 -28.14 -1.87 15.34
C TYR A 398 -28.74 -0.54 15.81
N LYS A 399 -30.10 -0.43 15.72
CA LYS A 399 -30.85 0.76 16.11
C LYS A 399 -31.79 0.41 17.25
N VAL A 400 -31.98 1.37 18.16
CA VAL A 400 -32.96 1.32 19.26
C VAL A 400 -33.85 2.56 19.18
N ASN A 401 -35.13 2.36 19.06
CA ASN A 401 -36.11 3.44 19.08
C ASN A 401 -36.40 3.83 20.53
N VAL A 402 -36.20 5.10 20.86
CA VAL A 402 -36.40 5.64 22.20
C VAL A 402 -37.55 6.63 22.17
N LYS A 403 -38.53 6.40 23.05
CA LYS A 403 -39.64 7.33 23.33
C LYS A 403 -39.46 7.92 24.71
N VAL A 404 -39.41 9.24 24.78
CA VAL A 404 -39.43 9.98 26.07
C VAL A 404 -40.84 10.48 26.31
N LYS A 405 -41.41 10.13 27.46
CA LYS A 405 -42.72 10.57 27.94
C LYS A 405 -42.58 11.74 28.91
#